data_d75b358bed959d6db4b671f2e18bd063
#
_entry.id   d75b358bed959d6db4b671f2e18bd063
#
_cell.length_a   1.000
_cell.length_b   1.000
_cell.length_c   1.000
_cell.angle_alpha   90.00
_cell.angle_beta   90.00
_cell.angle_gamma   90.00
#
_symmetry.space_group_name_H-M   'P 1'
#
loop_
_entity.id
_entity.type
_entity.pdbx_description
1 polymer ?
#
loop_
_entity_poly.entity_id
_entity_poly.type
_entity_poly.pdbx_seq_one_letter_code
_entity_poly.pdbx_strand_id
1 'polypeptide(L)' 'MTDINAQADKCLVYDVTEAGEMLGLTRNAAYAAAKRGDFPIVRIGKLIKVPKAAFHQMLERAGAK' A
#
# COMPACT_ATOMS: atom_id res chain seq x y z
N MET A 1 -6.27 6.86 21.69
CA MET A 1 -5.53 6.57 21.20
C MET A 1 -5.37 5.28 20.87
N THR A 2 -5.57 4.51 21.66
CA THR A 2 -5.51 3.15 21.33
C THR A 2 -6.48 2.75 20.27
N ASP A 3 -7.59 3.42 20.20
CA ASP A 3 -8.57 3.07 19.19
C ASP A 3 -8.01 3.17 17.79
N ILE A 4 -7.24 4.20 17.56
CA ILE A 4 -6.66 4.38 16.26
C ILE A 4 -5.67 3.27 15.98
N ASN A 5 -4.89 2.90 16.99
CA ASN A 5 -3.93 1.83 16.83
C ASN A 5 -4.62 0.51 16.58
N ALA A 6 -5.70 0.28 17.30
CA ALA A 6 -6.43 -0.97 17.13
C ALA A 6 -6.99 -1.07 15.72
N GLN A 7 -7.48 0.05 15.20
CA GLN A 7 -7.99 0.04 13.85
C GLN A 7 -6.90 -0.17 12.83
N ALA A 8 -5.75 0.42 13.06
CA ALA A 8 -4.62 0.24 12.17
C ALA A 8 -4.21 -1.22 12.15
N ASP A 9 -4.24 -1.87 13.31
CA ASP A 9 -3.89 -3.28 13.39
C ASP A 9 -4.89 -4.14 12.64
N LYS A 10 -6.14 -3.73 12.64
CA LYS A 10 -7.16 -4.50 11.95
C LYS A 10 -7.15 -4.27 10.46
N CYS A 11 -6.59 -3.17 10.02
CA CYS A 11 -6.50 -2.90 8.60
C CYS A 11 -5.45 -3.77 7.98
N LEU A 12 -5.83 -4.50 6.97
CA LEU A 12 -4.90 -5.36 6.26
C LEU A 12 -4.42 -4.75 4.96
N VAL A 13 -4.79 -3.51 4.72
CA VAL A 13 -4.42 -2.82 3.50
C VAL A 13 -4.02 -1.39 3.80
N TYR A 14 -3.21 -0.83 2.92
CA TYR A 14 -2.86 0.59 2.95
C TYR A 14 -3.67 1.29 1.87
N ASP A 15 -3.84 2.60 2.02
CA ASP A 15 -4.28 3.41 0.90
C ASP A 15 -3.16 3.53 -0.10
N VAL A 16 -3.52 3.75 -1.36
CA VAL A 16 -2.51 3.92 -2.40
C VAL A 16 -1.58 5.07 -2.05
N THR A 17 -2.14 6.16 -1.54
CA THR A 17 -1.34 7.32 -1.15
C THR A 17 -0.35 6.95 -0.05
N GLU A 18 -0.81 6.21 0.94
CA GLU A 18 0.03 5.78 2.03
C GLU A 18 1.19 4.93 1.53
N ALA A 19 0.88 3.95 0.71
CA ALA A 19 1.90 3.07 0.16
C ALA A 19 2.90 3.88 -0.67
N GLY A 20 2.40 4.82 -1.42
CA GLY A 20 3.27 5.67 -2.22
C GLY A 20 4.21 6.49 -1.37
N GLU A 21 3.71 7.02 -0.26
CA GLU A 21 4.55 7.79 0.64
C GLU A 21 5.68 6.95 1.20
N MET A 22 5.39 5.72 1.51
CA MET A 22 6.41 4.81 2.00
C MET A 22 7.50 4.57 0.97
N LEU A 23 7.16 4.71 -0.29
CA LEU A 23 8.11 4.54 -1.38
C LEU A 23 8.72 5.85 -1.82
N GLY A 24 8.33 6.95 -1.20
CA GLY A 24 8.84 8.25 -1.58
C GLY A 24 8.18 8.83 -2.82
N LEU A 25 6.99 8.36 -3.15
CA LEU A 25 6.29 8.84 -4.34
C LEU A 25 5.29 9.92 -3.99
N THR A 26 5.03 10.79 -4.95
CA THR A 26 3.95 11.74 -4.79
C THR A 26 2.64 11.00 -4.97
N ARG A 27 1.54 11.68 -4.65
CA ARG A 27 0.22 11.10 -4.78
C ARG A 27 -0.05 10.64 -6.21
N ASN A 28 0.23 11.52 -7.16
CA ASN A 28 -0.01 11.19 -8.56
C ASN A 28 0.85 10.04 -9.02
N ALA A 29 2.10 10.03 -8.59
CA ALA A 29 3.00 8.95 -8.95
C ALA A 29 2.55 7.64 -8.34
N ALA A 30 2.03 7.69 -7.12
CA ALA A 30 1.54 6.49 -6.45
C ALA A 30 0.37 5.88 -7.20
N TYR A 31 -0.57 6.71 -7.61
CA TYR A 31 -1.73 6.22 -8.35
C TYR A 31 -1.32 5.70 -9.73
N ALA A 32 -0.39 6.37 -10.37
CA ALA A 32 0.10 5.90 -11.65
C ALA A 32 0.78 4.54 -11.52
N ALA A 33 1.58 4.39 -10.47
CA ALA A 33 2.26 3.13 -10.24
C ALA A 33 1.26 2.01 -9.94
N ALA A 34 0.22 2.33 -9.17
CA ALA A 34 -0.81 1.36 -8.86
C ALA A 34 -1.51 0.89 -10.13
N LYS A 35 -1.81 1.83 -11.02
CA LYS A 35 -2.48 1.48 -12.26
C LYS A 35 -1.61 0.63 -13.16
N ARG A 36 -0.32 0.88 -13.13
CA ARG A 36 0.60 0.08 -13.94
C ARG A 36 0.87 -1.27 -13.34
N GLY A 37 0.50 -1.47 -12.08
CA GLY A 37 0.78 -2.71 -11.41
C GLY A 37 2.19 -2.79 -10.86
N ASP A 38 2.80 -1.65 -10.59
CA ASP A 38 4.14 -1.63 -10.03
C ASP A 38 4.18 -2.18 -8.62
N PHE A 39 3.07 -2.12 -7.91
CA PHE A 39 2.98 -2.79 -6.62
C PHE A 39 1.60 -3.44 -6.52
N PRO A 40 1.47 -4.40 -5.59
CA PRO A 40 0.23 -5.16 -5.51
C PRO A 40 -0.93 -4.28 -5.05
N ILE A 41 -2.09 -4.48 -5.67
CA ILE A 41 -3.28 -3.74 -5.28
C ILE A 41 -4.45 -4.69 -5.23
N VAL A 42 -5.45 -4.30 -4.45
CA VAL A 42 -6.71 -5.00 -4.37
C VAL A 42 -7.79 -4.00 -4.75
N ARG A 43 -8.66 -4.39 -5.64
CA ARG A 43 -9.74 -3.52 -6.05
C ARG A 43 -11.02 -3.95 -5.36
N ILE A 44 -11.61 -3.05 -4.60
CA ILE A 44 -12.85 -3.32 -3.90
C ILE A 44 -13.86 -2.29 -4.34
N GLY A 45 -14.78 -2.70 -5.21
CA GLY A 45 -15.72 -1.75 -5.77
C GLY A 45 -14.99 -0.67 -6.50
N LYS A 46 -15.14 0.57 -6.05
CA LYS A 46 -14.45 1.69 -6.64
C LYS A 46 -13.15 2.01 -5.95
N LEU A 47 -12.84 1.30 -4.87
CA LEU A 47 -11.66 1.59 -4.08
C LEU A 47 -10.50 0.73 -4.52
N ILE A 48 -9.32 1.32 -4.45
CA ILE A 48 -8.09 0.61 -4.73
C ILE A 48 -7.26 0.66 -3.46
N LYS A 49 -6.87 -0.50 -2.96
CA LYS A 49 -6.09 -0.59 -1.74
C LYS A 49 -4.86 -1.46 -1.99
N VAL A 50 -3.88 -1.32 -1.12
CA VAL A 50 -2.63 -2.06 -1.24
C VAL A 50 -2.55 -3.04 -0.07
N PRO A 51 -2.56 -4.36 -0.34
CA PRO A 51 -2.49 -5.32 0.76
C PRO A 51 -1.14 -5.23 1.45
N LYS A 52 -1.18 -5.12 2.78
CA LYS A 52 0.04 -4.90 3.56
C LYS A 52 1.03 -6.05 3.39
N ALA A 53 0.53 -7.27 3.48
CA ALA A 53 1.42 -8.42 3.42
C ALA A 53 2.15 -8.50 2.09
N ALA A 54 1.41 -8.34 1.01
CA ALA A 54 2.01 -8.41 -0.32
C ALA A 54 2.96 -7.24 -0.56
N PHE A 55 2.58 -6.07 -0.06
CA PHE A 55 3.41 -4.88 -0.21
C PHE A 55 4.74 -5.06 0.51
N HIS A 56 4.68 -5.56 1.74
CA HIS A 56 5.90 -5.78 2.52
C HIS A 56 6.76 -6.87 1.89
N GLN A 57 6.14 -7.90 1.36
CA GLN A 57 6.86 -8.94 0.65
C GLN A 57 7.60 -8.39 -0.55
N MET A 58 6.94 -7.53 -1.28
CA MET A 58 7.54 -6.91 -2.44
C MET A 58 8.78 -6.10 -2.03
N LEU A 59 8.66 -5.35 -0.94
CA LEU A 59 9.77 -4.55 -0.46
C LEU A 59 10.91 -5.41 0.03
N GLU A 60 10.58 -6.50 0.70
CA GLU A 60 11.61 -7.42 1.19
C GLU A 60 12.38 -8.04 0.05
N ARG A 61 11.68 -8.44 -0.99
CA ARG A 61 12.34 -9.01 -2.15
C ARG A 61 13.25 -8.01 -2.81
N ALA A 62 12.76 -6.78 -2.96
CA ALA A 62 13.55 -5.74 -3.60
C ALA A 62 14.79 -5.42 -2.80
N GLY A 63 14.67 -5.48 -1.47
CA GLY A 63 15.79 -5.13 -0.63
C GLY A 63 16.70 -6.29 -0.30
N ALA A 64 16.26 -7.49 -0.63
CA ALA A 64 17.02 -8.68 -0.24
C ALA A 64 18.17 -9.00 -1.15
N LYS A 65 18.36 -8.27 -2.22
CA LYS A 65 19.37 -8.59 -3.07
C LYS A 65 20.67 -8.39 -2.61
#